data_8919447b70d01d2904413a787aaeb4e5
#
_entry.id   8919447b70d01d2904413a787aaeb4e5
#
_cell.length_a   1.000
_cell.length_b   1.000
_cell.length_c   1.000
_cell.angle_alpha   90.00
_cell.angle_beta   90.00
_cell.angle_gamma   90.00
#
_symmetry.space_group_name_H-M   'P 1'
#
loop_
_entity.id
_entity.type
_entity.pdbx_description
1 polymer ?
#
loop_
_entity_poly.entity_id
_entity_poly.type
_entity_poly.pdbx_seq_one_letter_code
_entity_poly.pdbx_strand_id
1 'polypeptide(L)'
;MLSFVDLDRSLAFVPGPVVVQLAHVDMGRGREELFRNQLPALLTELANRARIASITASSALEGVVVENQARAAAIIGGKATTLRTRSERELAGYRAALDYLFGQDWRPLNVGLLLHLHRNLFEQTRLDGGRFKESDNLVVDRSPDGSVEVRFVPVSAASTEYFTVELIDRYKDAMGEGRHHPVLLVGLFVLDLLTIHPFTDGNGRVVRALTNALLDDAGYTVGRYVSLEQLIAESADDYYTALLASTRGRHEQANDPWPWLAYFIEVLARAYKRFEQRAASDRSTGTKQDRVREYVLEHAPRIFRIADVRVALPGISDPTIRLALEQLKNEGKARPEGRGRSAAWVKAPESP
;
A
#
# COMPACT_ATOMS: atom_id res chain seq x y z
N MET A 1 -3.76 -11.09 -25.36
CA MET A 1 -2.67 -10.37 -24.68
C MET A 1 -3.08 -9.84 -23.30
N LEU A 2 -4.22 -9.16 -23.13
CA LEU A 2 -4.70 -8.73 -21.82
C LEU A 2 -5.50 -9.83 -21.13
N SER A 3 -5.28 -10.03 -19.81
CA SER A 3 -6.03 -11.01 -18.99
C SER A 3 -7.53 -10.70 -18.95
N PHE A 4 -7.89 -9.44 -19.10
CA PHE A 4 -9.28 -8.96 -19.09
C PHE A 4 -10.06 -9.22 -20.39
N VAL A 5 -9.45 -9.72 -21.46
CA VAL A 5 -10.16 -10.06 -22.71
C VAL A 5 -11.05 -11.29 -22.52
N ASP A 6 -10.56 -12.26 -21.74
CA ASP A 6 -11.30 -13.49 -21.42
C ASP A 6 -11.17 -13.79 -19.92
N LEU A 7 -11.74 -12.86 -19.11
CA LEU A 7 -11.60 -12.88 -17.66
C LEU A 7 -12.27 -14.11 -17.04
N ASP A 8 -13.46 -14.48 -17.54
CA ASP A 8 -14.20 -15.63 -17.04
C ASP A 8 -13.43 -16.93 -17.27
N ARG A 9 -12.71 -17.06 -18.39
CA ARG A 9 -11.83 -18.19 -18.66
C ARG A 9 -10.60 -18.16 -17.75
N SER A 10 -9.94 -17.01 -17.62
CA SER A 10 -8.72 -16.85 -16.82
C SER A 10 -8.97 -17.14 -15.33
N LEU A 11 -10.18 -16.90 -14.84
CA LEU A 11 -10.60 -17.08 -13.44
C LEU A 11 -11.61 -18.21 -13.25
N ALA A 12 -11.90 -19.02 -14.27
CA ALA A 12 -12.85 -20.15 -14.21
C ALA A 12 -12.52 -21.17 -13.12
N PHE A 13 -11.24 -21.34 -12.81
CA PHE A 13 -10.76 -22.24 -11.78
C PHE A 13 -9.76 -21.52 -10.87
N VAL A 14 -10.18 -21.26 -9.65
CA VAL A 14 -9.29 -20.69 -8.61
C VAL A 14 -8.60 -21.83 -7.86
N PRO A 15 -7.27 -21.91 -7.85
CA PRO A 15 -6.56 -22.96 -7.12
C PRO A 15 -6.91 -22.96 -5.62
N GLY A 16 -7.13 -24.16 -5.04
CA GLY A 16 -7.54 -24.31 -3.65
C GLY A 16 -6.67 -23.51 -2.64
N PRO A 17 -5.34 -23.56 -2.72
CA PRO A 17 -4.48 -22.75 -1.83
C PRO A 17 -4.74 -21.24 -1.96
N VAL A 18 -5.05 -20.74 -3.13
CA VAL A 18 -5.36 -19.33 -3.38
C VAL A 18 -6.67 -18.94 -2.69
N VAL A 19 -7.69 -19.81 -2.74
CA VAL A 19 -8.96 -19.59 -2.02
C VAL A 19 -8.73 -19.41 -0.52
N VAL A 20 -7.87 -20.26 0.08
CA VAL A 20 -7.54 -20.15 1.51
C VAL A 20 -6.81 -18.85 1.82
N GLN A 21 -5.88 -18.44 0.96
CA GLN A 21 -5.15 -17.18 1.15
C GLN A 21 -6.05 -15.95 0.98
N LEU A 22 -6.97 -15.95 0.00
CA LEU A 22 -7.98 -14.89 -0.14
C LEU A 22 -8.86 -14.76 1.09
N ALA A 23 -9.30 -15.90 1.67
CA ALA A 23 -10.05 -15.88 2.91
C ALA A 23 -9.25 -15.25 4.07
N HIS A 24 -7.94 -15.53 4.17
CA HIS A 24 -7.07 -14.87 5.15
C HIS A 24 -6.94 -13.36 4.92
N VAL A 25 -6.84 -12.93 3.67
CA VAL A 25 -6.80 -11.51 3.30
C VAL A 25 -8.09 -10.81 3.70
N ASP A 26 -9.25 -11.40 3.41
CA ASP A 26 -10.56 -10.82 3.77
C ASP A 26 -10.79 -10.77 5.28
N MET A 27 -10.40 -11.83 5.99
CA MET A 27 -10.43 -11.82 7.46
C MET A 27 -9.51 -10.73 8.03
N GLY A 28 -8.31 -10.59 7.46
CA GLY A 28 -7.34 -9.55 7.84
C GLY A 28 -7.89 -8.16 7.62
N ARG A 29 -8.56 -7.90 6.48
CA ARG A 29 -9.26 -6.65 6.19
C ARG A 29 -10.33 -6.33 7.23
N GLY A 30 -11.17 -7.30 7.57
CA GLY A 30 -12.19 -7.09 8.59
C GLY A 30 -11.62 -6.78 9.98
N ARG A 31 -10.49 -7.41 10.34
CA ARG A 31 -9.78 -7.11 11.59
C ARG A 31 -9.08 -5.76 11.58
N GLU A 32 -8.51 -5.35 10.47
CA GLU A 32 -7.88 -4.04 10.30
C GLU A 32 -8.87 -2.91 10.62
N GLU A 33 -10.11 -3.02 10.15
CA GLU A 33 -11.16 -2.05 10.43
C GLU A 33 -11.44 -1.90 11.95
N LEU A 34 -11.42 -3.01 12.70
CA LEU A 34 -11.55 -2.99 14.16
C LEU A 34 -10.35 -2.29 14.82
N PHE A 35 -9.13 -2.52 14.34
CA PHE A 35 -7.93 -1.87 14.89
C PHE A 35 -7.88 -0.38 14.61
N ARG A 36 -8.41 0.06 13.46
CA ARG A 36 -8.43 1.47 13.05
C ARG A 36 -9.07 2.38 14.09
N ASN A 37 -10.11 1.90 14.74
CA ASN A 37 -10.84 2.63 15.77
C ASN A 37 -10.22 2.48 17.18
N GLN A 38 -9.34 1.52 17.40
CA GLN A 38 -8.82 1.18 18.74
C GLN A 38 -7.38 1.67 18.98
N LEU A 39 -6.57 1.87 17.95
CA LEU A 39 -5.13 2.11 18.06
C LEU A 39 -4.65 3.21 17.10
N PRO A 40 -5.26 4.42 17.09
CA PRO A 40 -4.95 5.44 16.10
C PRO A 40 -3.49 5.94 16.17
N ALA A 41 -2.88 6.04 17.35
CA ALA A 41 -1.48 6.43 17.51
C ALA A 41 -0.54 5.40 16.90
N LEU A 42 -0.74 4.11 17.21
CA LEU A 42 0.02 3.03 16.59
C LEU A 42 -0.11 3.04 15.07
N LEU A 43 -1.32 3.23 14.53
CA LEU A 43 -1.55 3.25 13.09
C LEU A 43 -0.82 4.41 12.42
N THR A 44 -0.75 5.59 13.05
CA THR A 44 0.03 6.73 12.56
C THR A 44 1.52 6.38 12.51
N GLU A 45 2.05 5.75 13.54
CA GLU A 45 3.44 5.31 13.59
C GLU A 45 3.72 4.24 12.52
N LEU A 46 2.87 3.24 12.40
CA LEU A 46 2.98 2.18 11.39
C LEU A 46 2.93 2.75 9.97
N ALA A 47 2.03 3.71 9.70
CA ALA A 47 1.93 4.36 8.39
C ALA A 47 3.20 5.12 8.01
N ASN A 48 3.80 5.85 8.95
CA ASN A 48 5.07 6.54 8.72
C ASN A 48 6.21 5.54 8.44
N ARG A 49 6.30 4.46 9.20
CA ARG A 49 7.30 3.40 8.99
C ARG A 49 7.10 2.68 7.65
N ALA A 50 5.86 2.32 7.33
CA ALA A 50 5.52 1.67 6.08
C ALA A 50 5.87 2.56 4.88
N ARG A 51 5.54 3.85 4.93
CA ARG A 51 5.88 4.80 3.88
C ARG A 51 7.39 4.89 3.64
N ILE A 52 8.20 4.98 4.69
CA ILE A 52 9.67 4.99 4.58
C ILE A 52 10.16 3.68 3.95
N ALA A 53 9.67 2.55 4.43
CA ALA A 53 10.03 1.23 3.93
C ALA A 53 9.64 1.05 2.46
N SER A 54 8.44 1.50 2.05
CA SER A 54 7.95 1.44 0.66
C SER A 54 8.84 2.24 -0.29
N ILE A 55 9.17 3.49 0.07
CA ILE A 55 10.03 4.34 -0.76
C ILE A 55 11.42 3.71 -0.91
N THR A 56 12.00 3.20 0.17
CA THR A 56 13.34 2.61 0.16
C THR A 56 13.36 1.29 -0.62
N ALA A 57 12.45 0.37 -0.31
CA ALA A 57 12.43 -0.96 -0.90
C ALA A 57 12.09 -0.94 -2.40
N SER A 58 11.07 -0.16 -2.81
CA SER A 58 10.72 -0.04 -4.22
C SER A 58 11.84 0.56 -5.06
N SER A 59 12.58 1.53 -4.50
CA SER A 59 13.73 2.12 -5.18
C SER A 59 14.89 1.12 -5.27
N ALA A 60 15.17 0.37 -4.20
CA ALA A 60 16.25 -0.62 -4.17
C ALA A 60 16.03 -1.77 -5.16
N LEU A 61 14.78 -2.22 -5.37
CA LEU A 61 14.41 -3.23 -6.38
C LEU A 61 14.83 -2.82 -7.80
N GLU A 62 14.95 -1.53 -8.07
CA GLU A 62 15.41 -0.97 -9.36
C GLU A 62 16.88 -0.51 -9.29
N GLY A 63 17.63 -0.91 -8.28
CA GLY A 63 19.03 -0.52 -8.11
C GLY A 63 19.25 0.94 -7.68
N VAL A 64 18.19 1.64 -7.29
CA VAL A 64 18.25 3.03 -6.80
C VAL A 64 18.49 3.01 -5.30
N VAL A 65 19.75 3.19 -4.88
CA VAL A 65 20.16 3.15 -3.49
C VAL A 65 20.81 4.48 -3.08
N VAL A 66 20.43 4.97 -1.89
CA VAL A 66 21.09 6.08 -1.18
C VAL A 66 21.78 5.51 0.04
N GLU A 67 23.10 5.34 -0.03
CA GLU A 67 23.88 4.63 1.00
C GLU A 67 23.81 5.30 2.38
N ASN A 68 23.80 6.63 2.41
CA ASN A 68 23.73 7.37 3.67
C ASN A 68 22.28 7.36 4.20
N GLN A 69 22.02 6.59 5.23
CA GLN A 69 20.69 6.42 5.84
C GLN A 69 20.09 7.73 6.35
N ALA A 70 20.89 8.61 6.98
CA ALA A 70 20.40 9.90 7.46
C ALA A 70 19.97 10.79 6.29
N ARG A 71 20.72 10.71 5.18
CA ARG A 71 20.41 11.41 3.94
C ARG A 71 19.13 10.89 3.29
N ALA A 72 19.00 9.57 3.19
CA ALA A 72 17.78 8.93 2.69
C ALA A 72 16.56 9.34 3.53
N ALA A 73 16.66 9.29 4.86
CA ALA A 73 15.60 9.72 5.76
C ALA A 73 15.23 11.21 5.59
N ALA A 74 16.20 12.09 5.37
CA ALA A 74 15.95 13.51 5.12
C ALA A 74 15.21 13.74 3.78
N ILE A 75 15.54 12.97 2.73
CA ILE A 75 14.86 13.02 1.43
C ILE A 75 13.43 12.51 1.57
N ILE A 76 13.24 11.34 2.19
CA ILE A 76 11.92 10.73 2.41
C ILE A 76 11.03 11.62 3.28
N GLY A 77 11.62 12.26 4.31
CA GLY A 77 10.90 13.21 5.18
C GLY A 77 10.66 14.60 4.56
N GLY A 78 11.10 14.85 3.32
CA GLY A 78 10.93 16.16 2.66
C GLY A 78 11.82 17.28 3.22
N LYS A 79 12.80 16.93 4.05
CA LYS A 79 13.69 17.91 4.72
C LYS A 79 14.98 18.23 3.93
N ALA A 80 15.25 17.46 2.87
CA ALA A 80 16.42 17.70 2.02
C ALA A 80 16.16 18.88 1.07
N THR A 81 16.92 19.95 1.21
CA THR A 81 16.81 21.15 0.36
C THR A 81 17.51 21.04 -0.99
N THR A 82 18.46 20.11 -1.13
CA THR A 82 19.20 19.87 -2.36
C THR A 82 19.36 18.37 -2.60
N LEU A 83 19.21 17.92 -3.85
CA LEU A 83 19.41 16.54 -4.28
C LEU A 83 20.70 16.46 -5.15
N ARG A 84 21.66 15.64 -4.74
CA ARG A 84 23.01 15.64 -5.29
C ARG A 84 23.20 14.56 -6.36
N THR A 85 22.70 13.36 -6.12
CA THR A 85 22.88 12.21 -7.01
C THR A 85 21.61 11.86 -7.78
N ARG A 86 21.75 11.03 -8.83
CA ARG A 86 20.60 10.48 -9.54
C ARG A 86 19.69 9.68 -8.58
N SER A 87 20.27 8.80 -7.76
CA SER A 87 19.50 8.00 -6.80
C SER A 87 18.72 8.87 -5.81
N GLU A 88 19.28 9.97 -5.32
CA GLU A 88 18.57 10.91 -4.44
C GLU A 88 17.34 11.54 -5.12
N ARG A 89 17.50 11.92 -6.40
CA ARG A 89 16.41 12.51 -7.19
C ARG A 89 15.30 11.50 -7.47
N GLU A 90 15.65 10.28 -7.85
CA GLU A 90 14.69 9.21 -8.09
C GLU A 90 13.98 8.76 -6.80
N LEU A 91 14.68 8.74 -5.66
CA LEU A 91 14.08 8.48 -4.34
C LEU A 91 13.05 9.57 -3.98
N ALA A 92 13.40 10.84 -4.22
CA ALA A 92 12.49 11.97 -4.00
C ALA A 92 11.28 11.92 -4.95
N GLY A 93 11.48 11.50 -6.20
CA GLY A 93 10.42 11.32 -7.19
C GLY A 93 9.44 10.23 -6.79
N TYR A 94 9.93 9.07 -6.33
CA TYR A 94 9.06 8.00 -5.85
C TYR A 94 8.25 8.43 -4.61
N ARG A 95 8.88 9.17 -3.68
CA ARG A 95 8.16 9.81 -2.57
C ARG A 95 7.03 10.68 -3.08
N ALA A 96 7.30 11.57 -4.08
CA ALA A 96 6.28 12.47 -4.61
C ALA A 96 5.11 11.70 -5.25
N ALA A 97 5.37 10.60 -5.96
CA ALA A 97 4.34 9.73 -6.52
C ALA A 97 3.45 9.10 -5.43
N LEU A 98 4.04 8.59 -4.35
CA LEU A 98 3.28 8.04 -3.22
C LEU A 98 2.51 9.14 -2.46
N ASP A 99 3.12 10.30 -2.23
CA ASP A 99 2.47 11.43 -1.57
C ASP A 99 1.24 11.92 -2.34
N TYR A 100 1.32 11.93 -3.67
CA TYR A 100 0.18 12.22 -4.53
C TYR A 100 -0.95 11.19 -4.37
N LEU A 101 -0.64 9.90 -4.48
CA LEU A 101 -1.63 8.83 -4.40
C LEU A 101 -2.36 8.74 -3.06
N PHE A 102 -1.65 9.02 -1.95
CA PHE A 102 -2.25 8.94 -0.61
C PHE A 102 -2.74 10.28 -0.05
N GLY A 103 -2.35 11.39 -0.67
CA GLY A 103 -2.69 12.75 -0.21
C GLY A 103 -3.72 13.48 -1.07
N GLN A 104 -4.00 13.01 -2.29
CA GLN A 104 -4.92 13.64 -3.24
C GLN A 104 -6.02 12.67 -3.67
N ASP A 105 -7.13 13.21 -4.13
CA ASP A 105 -8.15 12.42 -4.83
C ASP A 105 -7.75 12.23 -6.29
N TRP A 106 -7.16 11.08 -6.58
CA TRP A 106 -6.65 10.71 -7.90
C TRP A 106 -7.69 10.01 -8.79
N ARG A 107 -8.84 9.71 -8.24
CA ARG A 107 -9.91 8.97 -8.93
C ARG A 107 -10.59 9.83 -10.01
N PRO A 108 -11.05 9.23 -11.11
CA PRO A 108 -10.93 7.80 -11.47
C PRO A 108 -9.55 7.46 -12.07
N LEU A 109 -9.18 6.15 -12.01
CA LEU A 109 -8.01 5.63 -12.73
C LEU A 109 -8.12 5.95 -14.22
N ASN A 110 -7.07 6.55 -14.80
CA ASN A 110 -6.98 6.90 -16.22
C ASN A 110 -5.52 6.99 -16.66
N VAL A 111 -5.29 7.09 -17.98
CA VAL A 111 -3.95 7.23 -18.54
C VAL A 111 -3.21 8.45 -18.00
N GLY A 112 -3.92 9.56 -17.80
CA GLY A 112 -3.33 10.79 -17.26
C GLY A 112 -2.69 10.58 -15.89
N LEU A 113 -3.31 9.75 -15.02
CA LEU A 113 -2.74 9.37 -13.73
C LEU A 113 -1.43 8.61 -13.92
N LEU A 114 -1.37 7.60 -14.80
CA LEU A 114 -0.14 6.85 -15.06
C LEU A 114 1.00 7.77 -15.52
N LEU A 115 0.70 8.65 -16.47
CA LEU A 115 1.66 9.63 -16.98
C LEU A 115 2.08 10.62 -15.90
N HIS A 116 1.17 11.03 -15.02
CA HIS A 116 1.46 11.92 -13.91
C HIS A 116 2.39 11.26 -12.88
N LEU A 117 2.13 10.01 -12.49
CA LEU A 117 3.00 9.26 -11.57
C LEU A 117 4.40 9.09 -12.16
N HIS A 118 4.49 8.75 -13.44
CA HIS A 118 5.77 8.65 -14.13
C HIS A 118 6.50 10.00 -14.21
N ARG A 119 5.79 11.10 -14.44
CA ARG A 119 6.37 12.45 -14.41
C ARG A 119 6.94 12.78 -13.04
N ASN A 120 6.18 12.54 -11.96
CA ASN A 120 6.65 12.79 -10.59
C ASN A 120 7.91 12.00 -10.27
N LEU A 121 8.00 10.74 -10.75
CA LEU A 121 9.15 9.87 -10.52
C LEU A 121 10.46 10.49 -11.08
N PHE A 122 10.39 11.18 -12.22
CA PHE A 122 11.55 11.69 -12.92
C PHE A 122 11.67 13.22 -12.92
N GLU A 123 10.74 13.95 -12.30
CA GLU A 123 10.69 15.43 -12.30
C GLU A 123 12.01 16.09 -11.87
N GLN A 124 12.71 15.49 -10.91
CA GLN A 124 13.98 16.00 -10.39
C GLN A 124 15.21 15.45 -11.15
N THR A 125 14.99 14.65 -12.18
CA THR A 125 16.06 14.02 -12.98
C THR A 125 16.21 14.71 -14.35
N ARG A 126 17.12 14.21 -15.18
CA ARG A 126 17.25 14.65 -16.58
C ARG A 126 16.43 13.78 -17.54
N LEU A 127 15.71 12.79 -17.02
CA LEU A 127 14.86 11.91 -17.83
C LEU A 127 13.50 12.56 -18.05
N ASP A 128 12.98 12.40 -19.25
CA ASP A 128 11.65 12.88 -19.59
C ASP A 128 10.58 11.94 -19.04
N GLY A 129 9.97 12.34 -17.91
CA GLY A 129 8.85 11.63 -17.32
C GLY A 129 7.51 12.06 -17.93
N GLY A 130 6.49 11.21 -17.76
CA GLY A 130 5.12 11.54 -18.13
C GLY A 130 4.77 11.34 -19.60
N ARG A 131 5.46 10.44 -20.29
CA ARG A 131 5.16 10.00 -21.66
C ARG A 131 5.42 8.51 -21.83
N PHE A 132 4.71 7.89 -22.75
CA PHE A 132 4.96 6.52 -23.15
C PHE A 132 6.30 6.36 -23.85
N LYS A 133 6.81 5.13 -23.91
CA LYS A 133 8.02 4.79 -24.66
C LYS A 133 7.83 5.07 -26.16
N GLU A 134 8.85 5.60 -26.80
CA GLU A 134 8.84 5.92 -28.25
C GLU A 134 9.50 4.83 -29.10
N SER A 135 10.24 3.93 -28.46
CA SER A 135 10.90 2.78 -29.10
C SER A 135 10.63 1.51 -28.30
N ASP A 136 10.69 0.39 -28.98
CA ASP A 136 10.55 -0.93 -28.35
C ASP A 136 11.67 -1.13 -27.33
N ASN A 137 11.31 -1.74 -26.20
CA ASN A 137 12.21 -2.08 -25.11
C ASN A 137 12.17 -3.57 -24.80
N LEU A 138 13.17 -4.03 -24.06
CA LEU A 138 13.28 -5.40 -23.58
C LEU A 138 13.43 -5.38 -22.05
N VAL A 139 12.79 -6.33 -21.39
CA VAL A 139 13.08 -6.62 -19.98
C VAL A 139 14.19 -7.67 -19.98
N VAL A 140 15.33 -7.32 -19.40
CA VAL A 140 16.54 -8.13 -19.45
C VAL A 140 17.11 -8.37 -18.05
N ASP A 141 17.68 -9.54 -17.86
CA ASP A 141 18.59 -9.82 -16.76
C ASP A 141 20.03 -9.54 -17.19
N ARG A 142 20.78 -8.92 -16.30
CA ARG A 142 22.22 -8.68 -16.46
C ARG A 142 22.97 -9.47 -15.42
N SER A 143 23.75 -10.44 -15.86
CA SER A 143 24.63 -11.20 -14.98
C SER A 143 25.88 -10.41 -14.61
N PRO A 144 26.57 -10.73 -13.50
CA PRO A 144 27.82 -10.06 -13.09
C PRO A 144 28.93 -10.13 -14.13
N ASP A 145 28.93 -11.14 -15.01
CA ASP A 145 29.87 -11.32 -16.13
C ASP A 145 29.57 -10.44 -17.33
N GLY A 146 28.47 -9.63 -17.27
CA GLY A 146 28.04 -8.74 -18.34
C GLY A 146 27.13 -9.42 -19.39
N SER A 147 26.82 -10.70 -19.24
CA SER A 147 25.87 -11.37 -20.12
C SER A 147 24.45 -10.78 -19.92
N VAL A 148 23.69 -10.72 -21.00
CA VAL A 148 22.30 -10.18 -21.03
C VAL A 148 21.38 -11.28 -21.53
N GLU A 149 20.43 -11.65 -20.67
CA GLU A 149 19.36 -12.58 -21.04
C GLU A 149 18.04 -11.85 -21.15
N VAL A 150 17.31 -12.04 -22.26
CA VAL A 150 15.97 -11.45 -22.44
C VAL A 150 14.99 -12.24 -21.59
N ARG A 151 14.49 -11.59 -20.54
CA ARG A 151 13.48 -12.16 -19.65
C ARG A 151 12.09 -12.11 -20.29
N PHE A 152 11.77 -10.98 -20.92
CA PHE A 152 10.45 -10.74 -21.50
C PHE A 152 10.51 -9.66 -22.59
N VAL A 153 9.67 -9.83 -23.65
CA VAL A 153 9.47 -8.81 -24.69
C VAL A 153 8.13 -8.10 -24.44
N PRO A 154 8.14 -6.82 -24.06
CA PRO A 154 6.92 -6.05 -23.84
C PRO A 154 6.14 -5.79 -25.14
N VAL A 155 4.97 -5.15 -24.98
CA VAL A 155 4.19 -4.60 -26.09
C VAL A 155 5.04 -3.58 -26.86
N SER A 156 4.92 -3.54 -28.19
CA SER A 156 5.61 -2.54 -29.03
C SER A 156 5.24 -1.11 -28.64
N ALA A 157 6.16 -0.18 -28.86
CA ALA A 157 5.92 1.24 -28.58
C ALA A 157 4.66 1.76 -29.31
N ALA A 158 4.49 1.39 -30.58
CA ALA A 158 3.34 1.78 -31.39
C ALA A 158 1.98 1.32 -30.83
N SER A 159 1.96 0.23 -30.05
CA SER A 159 0.72 -0.35 -29.50
C SER A 159 0.54 -0.03 -28.00
N THR A 160 1.53 0.62 -27.38
CA THR A 160 1.56 0.81 -25.91
C THR A 160 0.36 1.62 -25.42
N GLU A 161 0.04 2.75 -26.04
CA GLU A 161 -1.07 3.60 -25.64
C GLU A 161 -2.40 2.84 -25.76
N TYR A 162 -2.63 2.20 -26.90
CA TYR A 162 -3.85 1.41 -27.13
C TYR A 162 -4.07 0.34 -26.03
N PHE A 163 -3.07 -0.48 -25.75
CA PHE A 163 -3.19 -1.52 -24.73
C PHE A 163 -3.31 -0.96 -23.32
N THR A 164 -2.73 0.20 -23.03
CA THR A 164 -2.85 0.83 -21.72
C THR A 164 -4.27 1.38 -21.49
N VAL A 165 -4.87 2.03 -22.49
CA VAL A 165 -6.26 2.50 -22.45
C VAL A 165 -7.21 1.31 -22.28
N GLU A 166 -7.07 0.31 -23.15
CA GLU A 166 -7.88 -0.91 -23.13
C GLU A 166 -7.82 -1.63 -21.77
N LEU A 167 -6.62 -1.74 -21.18
CA LEU A 167 -6.44 -2.34 -19.85
C LEU A 167 -7.21 -1.58 -18.77
N ILE A 168 -7.09 -0.26 -18.76
CA ILE A 168 -7.75 0.61 -17.77
C ILE A 168 -9.26 0.49 -17.86
N ASP A 169 -9.81 0.56 -19.07
CA ASP A 169 -11.26 0.53 -19.26
C ASP A 169 -11.83 -0.83 -18.87
N ARG A 170 -11.23 -1.94 -19.33
CA ARG A 170 -11.66 -3.30 -18.93
C ARG A 170 -11.53 -3.57 -17.44
N TYR A 171 -10.48 -3.07 -16.78
CA TYR A 171 -10.34 -3.17 -15.34
C TYR A 171 -11.49 -2.45 -14.62
N LYS A 172 -11.81 -1.22 -15.04
CA LYS A 172 -12.91 -0.44 -14.45
C LYS A 172 -14.25 -1.14 -14.63
N ASP A 173 -14.51 -1.68 -15.83
CA ASP A 173 -15.73 -2.43 -16.12
C ASP A 173 -15.83 -3.66 -15.20
N ALA A 174 -14.76 -4.47 -15.12
CA ALA A 174 -14.73 -5.67 -14.28
C ALA A 174 -14.91 -5.36 -12.79
N MET A 175 -14.30 -4.27 -12.29
CA MET A 175 -14.51 -3.80 -10.92
C MET A 175 -15.95 -3.34 -10.69
N GLY A 176 -16.56 -2.65 -11.66
CA GLY A 176 -17.94 -2.18 -11.61
C GLY A 176 -18.98 -3.30 -11.66
N GLU A 177 -18.69 -4.39 -12.38
CA GLU A 177 -19.58 -5.57 -12.44
C GLU A 177 -19.62 -6.36 -11.12
N GLY A 178 -18.57 -6.34 -10.32
CA GLY A 178 -18.53 -6.99 -9.01
C GLY A 178 -18.62 -8.54 -9.06
N ARG A 179 -18.34 -9.17 -10.21
CA ARG A 179 -18.44 -10.63 -10.39
C ARG A 179 -17.21 -11.38 -9.89
N HIS A 180 -16.07 -10.72 -9.83
CA HIS A 180 -14.79 -11.31 -9.46
C HIS A 180 -14.23 -10.64 -8.21
N HIS A 181 -13.38 -11.38 -7.47
CA HIS A 181 -12.76 -10.88 -6.26
C HIS A 181 -11.82 -9.70 -6.58
N PRO A 182 -11.96 -8.51 -5.92
CA PRO A 182 -11.20 -7.31 -6.25
C PRO A 182 -9.68 -7.51 -6.23
N VAL A 183 -9.15 -8.30 -5.29
CA VAL A 183 -7.70 -8.60 -5.21
C VAL A 183 -7.20 -9.34 -6.44
N LEU A 184 -8.00 -10.24 -7.02
CA LEU A 184 -7.66 -10.92 -8.26
C LEU A 184 -7.61 -9.93 -9.43
N LEU A 185 -8.58 -9.02 -9.52
CA LEU A 185 -8.63 -7.99 -10.56
C LEU A 185 -7.45 -7.04 -10.46
N VAL A 186 -7.09 -6.57 -9.25
CA VAL A 186 -5.89 -5.76 -9.04
C VAL A 186 -4.63 -6.52 -9.44
N GLY A 187 -4.50 -7.80 -9.03
CA GLY A 187 -3.35 -8.63 -9.39
C GLY A 187 -3.20 -8.82 -10.90
N LEU A 188 -4.30 -9.06 -11.62
CA LEU A 188 -4.30 -9.16 -13.09
C LEU A 188 -3.95 -7.83 -13.76
N PHE A 189 -4.50 -6.71 -13.26
CA PHE A 189 -4.16 -5.38 -13.75
C PHE A 189 -2.66 -5.11 -13.65
N VAL A 190 -2.06 -5.43 -12.51
CA VAL A 190 -0.61 -5.28 -12.27
C VAL A 190 0.20 -6.14 -13.23
N LEU A 191 -0.17 -7.41 -13.42
CA LEU A 191 0.49 -8.30 -14.37
C LEU A 191 0.43 -7.75 -15.79
N ASP A 192 -0.74 -7.30 -16.22
CA ASP A 192 -0.96 -6.76 -17.56
C ASP A 192 -0.18 -5.47 -17.78
N LEU A 193 -0.18 -4.56 -16.82
CA LEU A 193 0.54 -3.30 -16.92
C LEU A 193 2.07 -3.51 -16.94
N LEU A 194 2.60 -4.45 -16.15
CA LEU A 194 4.01 -4.85 -16.20
C LEU A 194 4.36 -5.48 -17.56
N THR A 195 3.43 -6.18 -18.18
CA THR A 195 3.60 -6.79 -19.51
C THR A 195 3.56 -5.77 -20.64
N ILE A 196 2.67 -4.77 -20.57
CA ILE A 196 2.65 -3.65 -21.52
C ILE A 196 3.96 -2.88 -21.41
N HIS A 197 4.46 -2.69 -20.20
CA HIS A 197 5.72 -1.99 -19.91
C HIS A 197 5.76 -0.61 -20.56
N PRO A 198 4.84 0.28 -20.19
CA PRO A 198 4.50 1.45 -20.99
C PRO A 198 5.60 2.52 -21.07
N PHE A 199 6.61 2.47 -20.21
CA PHE A 199 7.64 3.48 -20.10
C PHE A 199 9.02 2.92 -20.49
N THR A 200 9.95 3.81 -20.82
CA THR A 200 11.33 3.43 -21.08
C THR A 200 12.06 2.97 -19.80
N ASP A 201 11.74 3.61 -18.66
CA ASP A 201 12.29 3.31 -17.34
C ASP A 201 11.18 3.57 -16.28
N GLY A 202 11.33 3.05 -15.06
CA GLY A 202 10.43 3.33 -13.93
C GLY A 202 9.12 2.55 -13.91
N ASN A 203 8.91 1.59 -14.82
CA ASN A 203 7.68 0.79 -14.88
C ASN A 203 7.39 0.09 -13.56
N GLY A 204 8.36 -0.62 -12.99
CA GLY A 204 8.21 -1.32 -11.72
C GLY A 204 7.79 -0.39 -10.58
N ARG A 205 8.42 0.79 -10.48
CA ARG A 205 8.10 1.78 -9.43
C ARG A 205 6.70 2.35 -9.59
N VAL A 206 6.32 2.78 -10.78
CA VAL A 206 4.96 3.29 -11.06
C VAL A 206 3.90 2.23 -10.75
N VAL A 207 4.11 0.99 -11.21
CA VAL A 207 3.17 -0.09 -10.98
C VAL A 207 3.04 -0.43 -9.50
N ARG A 208 4.15 -0.52 -8.74
CA ARG A 208 4.09 -0.79 -7.29
C ARG A 208 3.39 0.33 -6.51
N ALA A 209 3.65 1.60 -6.84
CA ALA A 209 2.93 2.72 -6.24
C ALA A 209 1.42 2.63 -6.53
N LEU A 210 1.06 2.39 -7.79
CA LEU A 210 -0.33 2.26 -8.21
C LEU A 210 -1.01 1.04 -7.58
N THR A 211 -0.30 -0.08 -7.39
CA THR A 211 -0.83 -1.28 -6.71
C THR A 211 -1.38 -0.96 -5.33
N ASN A 212 -0.62 -0.20 -4.51
CA ASN A 212 -1.10 0.24 -3.20
C ASN A 212 -2.37 1.08 -3.30
N ALA A 213 -2.44 1.99 -4.26
CA ALA A 213 -3.61 2.85 -4.46
C ALA A 213 -4.84 2.06 -4.92
N LEU A 214 -4.68 1.10 -5.83
CA LEU A 214 -5.78 0.26 -6.31
C LEU A 214 -6.29 -0.70 -5.23
N LEU A 215 -5.41 -1.28 -4.42
CA LEU A 215 -5.80 -2.09 -3.27
C LEU A 215 -6.55 -1.24 -2.24
N ASP A 216 -6.06 -0.03 -1.93
CA ASP A 216 -6.71 0.91 -1.02
C ASP A 216 -8.11 1.31 -1.52
N ASP A 217 -8.25 1.59 -2.81
CA ASP A 217 -9.53 1.88 -3.46
C ASP A 217 -10.52 0.72 -3.39
N ALA A 218 -10.00 -0.51 -3.50
CA ALA A 218 -10.76 -1.75 -3.32
C ALA A 218 -11.05 -2.10 -1.84
N GLY A 219 -10.62 -1.27 -0.88
CA GLY A 219 -10.85 -1.44 0.56
C GLY A 219 -9.81 -2.32 1.27
N TYR A 220 -8.68 -2.64 0.64
CA TYR A 220 -7.56 -3.39 1.23
C TYR A 220 -6.43 -2.44 1.60
N THR A 221 -6.55 -1.79 2.77
CA THR A 221 -5.71 -0.64 3.15
C THR A 221 -4.44 -1.01 3.92
N VAL A 222 -4.13 -2.30 4.09
CA VAL A 222 -2.96 -2.78 4.85
C VAL A 222 -1.63 -2.22 4.34
N GLY A 223 -1.53 -1.91 3.04
CA GLY A 223 -0.36 -1.26 2.44
C GLY A 223 0.00 0.10 3.05
N ARG A 224 -0.97 0.76 3.72
CA ARG A 224 -0.72 1.97 4.50
C ARG A 224 0.11 1.72 5.76
N TYR A 225 0.05 0.53 6.35
CA TYR A 225 0.63 0.18 7.65
C TYR A 225 1.77 -0.84 7.56
N VAL A 226 1.84 -1.57 6.46
CA VAL A 226 2.89 -2.55 6.15
C VAL A 226 3.32 -2.37 4.71
N SER A 227 4.58 -2.09 4.47
CA SER A 227 5.10 -1.93 3.11
C SER A 227 5.02 -3.23 2.32
N LEU A 228 4.23 -3.24 1.25
CA LEU A 228 4.19 -4.36 0.30
C LEU A 228 5.50 -4.47 -0.47
N GLU A 229 6.12 -3.34 -0.81
CA GLU A 229 7.39 -3.29 -1.53
C GLU A 229 8.54 -3.89 -0.70
N GLN A 230 8.51 -3.71 0.64
CA GLN A 230 9.47 -4.37 1.51
C GLN A 230 9.26 -5.89 1.50
N LEU A 231 8.02 -6.37 1.56
CA LEU A 231 7.71 -7.80 1.47
C LEU A 231 8.14 -8.39 0.13
N ILE A 232 7.96 -7.65 -0.96
CA ILE A 232 8.44 -8.03 -2.30
C ILE A 232 9.97 -8.07 -2.33
N ALA A 233 10.65 -7.08 -1.76
CA ALA A 233 12.12 -7.06 -1.71
C ALA A 233 12.69 -8.21 -0.87
N GLU A 234 12.01 -8.61 0.20
CA GLU A 234 12.38 -9.78 1.02
C GLU A 234 12.24 -11.12 0.28
N SER A 235 11.48 -11.17 -0.83
CA SER A 235 11.23 -12.34 -1.68
C SER A 235 11.38 -11.99 -3.17
N ALA A 236 12.43 -11.23 -3.51
CA ALA A 236 12.62 -10.70 -4.87
C ALA A 236 12.74 -11.81 -5.93
N ASP A 237 13.42 -12.90 -5.62
CA ASP A 237 13.56 -14.04 -6.54
C ASP A 237 12.22 -14.70 -6.84
N ASP A 238 11.36 -14.88 -5.84
CA ASP A 238 10.01 -15.44 -6.01
C ASP A 238 9.13 -14.47 -6.82
N TYR A 239 9.26 -13.16 -6.58
CA TYR A 239 8.56 -12.11 -7.34
C TYR A 239 8.87 -12.20 -8.83
N TYR A 240 10.15 -12.23 -9.19
CA TYR A 240 10.55 -12.30 -10.59
C TYR A 240 10.24 -13.65 -11.21
N THR A 241 10.35 -14.75 -10.47
CA THR A 241 10.00 -16.09 -10.92
C THR A 241 8.50 -16.19 -11.24
N ALA A 242 7.65 -15.67 -10.36
CA ALA A 242 6.20 -15.66 -10.56
C ALA A 242 5.78 -14.82 -11.77
N LEU A 243 6.38 -13.63 -11.94
CA LEU A 243 6.15 -12.80 -13.12
C LEU A 243 6.57 -13.50 -14.41
N LEU A 244 7.78 -14.06 -14.43
CA LEU A 244 8.29 -14.77 -15.62
C LEU A 244 7.40 -15.96 -15.97
N ALA A 245 6.99 -16.76 -15.00
CA ALA A 245 6.11 -17.90 -15.22
C ALA A 245 4.77 -17.48 -15.83
N SER A 246 4.20 -16.34 -15.35
CA SER A 246 2.90 -15.86 -15.83
C SER A 246 2.96 -15.03 -17.11
N THR A 247 4.16 -14.69 -17.61
CA THR A 247 4.31 -13.98 -18.89
C THR A 247 4.61 -14.92 -20.07
N ARG A 248 4.98 -16.18 -19.83
CA ARG A 248 5.23 -17.18 -20.88
C ARG A 248 3.96 -17.42 -21.69
N GLY A 249 4.08 -17.48 -23.02
CA GLY A 249 2.95 -17.69 -23.93
C GLY A 249 1.94 -16.54 -23.99
N ARG A 250 2.31 -15.35 -23.48
CA ARG A 250 1.36 -14.24 -23.38
C ARG A 250 0.99 -13.65 -24.74
N HIS A 251 1.93 -13.60 -25.67
CA HIS A 251 1.66 -13.12 -27.03
C HIS A 251 0.72 -14.05 -27.80
N GLU A 252 0.72 -15.32 -27.45
CA GLU A 252 -0.15 -16.38 -27.99
C GLU A 252 -1.47 -16.55 -27.21
N GLN A 253 -1.72 -15.73 -26.17
CA GLN A 253 -2.85 -15.84 -25.25
C GLN A 253 -2.95 -17.20 -24.55
N ALA A 254 -1.80 -17.81 -24.29
CA ALA A 254 -1.66 -19.13 -23.67
C ALA A 254 -0.96 -19.05 -22.28
N ASN A 255 -0.83 -17.87 -21.72
CA ASN A 255 -0.21 -17.67 -20.43
C ASN A 255 -1.11 -18.10 -19.26
N ASP A 256 -0.48 -18.57 -18.20
CA ASP A 256 -1.13 -18.88 -16.92
C ASP A 256 -0.92 -17.70 -15.92
N PRO A 257 -1.96 -17.00 -15.47
CA PRO A 257 -1.80 -15.91 -14.53
C PRO A 257 -1.61 -16.37 -13.07
N TRP A 258 -1.83 -17.66 -12.76
CA TRP A 258 -1.89 -18.15 -11.39
C TRP A 258 -0.56 -18.15 -10.64
N PRO A 259 0.61 -18.39 -11.23
CA PRO A 259 1.88 -18.19 -10.51
C PRO A 259 2.02 -16.78 -9.93
N TRP A 260 1.69 -15.77 -10.72
CA TRP A 260 1.70 -14.38 -10.28
C TRP A 260 0.60 -14.08 -9.25
N LEU A 261 -0.63 -14.48 -9.51
CA LEU A 261 -1.76 -14.23 -8.60
C LEU A 261 -1.54 -14.88 -7.24
N ALA A 262 -1.02 -16.12 -7.21
CA ALA A 262 -0.70 -16.81 -5.96
C ALA A 262 0.35 -16.04 -5.15
N TYR A 263 1.44 -15.61 -5.79
CA TYR A 263 2.47 -14.79 -5.15
C TYR A 263 1.89 -13.45 -4.63
N PHE A 264 1.14 -12.76 -5.47
CA PHE A 264 0.56 -11.46 -5.12
C PHE A 264 -0.35 -11.54 -3.89
N ILE A 265 -1.22 -12.54 -3.84
CA ILE A 265 -2.13 -12.77 -2.71
C ILE A 265 -1.36 -13.20 -1.47
N GLU A 266 -0.31 -14.02 -1.61
CA GLU A 266 0.56 -14.39 -0.50
C GLU A 266 1.24 -13.17 0.13
N VAL A 267 1.78 -12.25 -0.68
CA VAL A 267 2.35 -10.99 -0.18
C VAL A 267 1.32 -10.21 0.63
N LEU A 268 0.08 -10.12 0.13
CA LEU A 268 -1.00 -9.41 0.82
C LEU A 268 -1.41 -10.13 2.12
N ALA A 269 -1.50 -11.45 2.12
CA ALA A 269 -1.78 -12.25 3.33
C ALA A 269 -0.66 -12.08 4.38
N ARG A 270 0.62 -12.08 3.96
CA ARG A 270 1.77 -11.78 4.82
C ARG A 270 1.70 -10.37 5.40
N ALA A 271 1.25 -9.38 4.61
CA ALA A 271 1.07 -8.02 5.08
C ALA A 271 0.04 -7.94 6.21
N TYR A 272 -1.14 -8.54 6.04
CA TYR A 272 -2.16 -8.61 7.09
C TYR A 272 -1.67 -9.35 8.34
N LYS A 273 -1.00 -10.48 8.18
CA LYS A 273 -0.40 -11.21 9.31
C LYS A 273 0.62 -10.35 10.08
N ARG A 274 1.50 -9.61 9.36
CA ARG A 274 2.47 -8.71 9.98
C ARG A 274 1.81 -7.54 10.70
N PHE A 275 0.76 -7.00 10.12
CA PHE A 275 -0.07 -5.95 10.73
C PHE A 275 -0.71 -6.44 12.05
N GLU A 276 -1.37 -7.60 12.05
CA GLU A 276 -2.00 -8.19 13.24
C GLU A 276 -0.98 -8.46 14.35
N GLN A 277 0.20 -8.96 14.01
CA GLN A 277 1.28 -9.19 14.98
C GLN A 277 1.73 -7.90 15.66
N ARG A 278 1.90 -6.83 14.90
CA ARG A 278 2.28 -5.51 15.44
C ARG A 278 1.17 -4.93 16.32
N ALA A 279 -0.07 -5.02 15.88
CA ALA A 279 -1.22 -4.56 16.65
C ALA A 279 -1.43 -5.38 17.95
N ALA A 280 -1.14 -6.68 17.93
CA ALA A 280 -1.20 -7.53 19.13
C ALA A 280 -0.07 -7.21 20.11
N SER A 281 1.16 -6.96 19.63
CA SER A 281 2.30 -6.59 20.46
C SER A 281 2.07 -5.28 21.21
N ASP A 282 1.52 -4.28 20.54
CA ASP A 282 1.16 -3.00 21.14
C ASP A 282 0.09 -3.14 22.21
N ARG A 283 -0.92 -4.00 21.98
CA ARG A 283 -1.93 -4.32 23.00
C ARG A 283 -1.35 -4.97 24.25
N SER A 284 -0.21 -5.65 24.14
CA SER A 284 0.44 -6.33 25.27
C SER A 284 1.32 -5.41 26.10
N THR A 285 1.70 -4.25 25.60
CA THR A 285 2.64 -3.31 26.26
C THR A 285 1.99 -2.32 27.23
N GLY A 286 0.65 -2.19 27.20
CA GLY A 286 -0.09 -1.30 28.11
C GLY A 286 -1.25 -2.03 28.83
N THR A 287 -1.57 -1.58 30.05
CA THR A 287 -2.77 -2.04 30.75
C THR A 287 -4.03 -1.49 30.03
N LYS A 288 -5.19 -2.14 30.28
CA LYS A 288 -6.47 -1.61 29.78
C LYS A 288 -6.72 -0.17 30.23
N GLN A 289 -6.18 0.21 31.38
CA GLN A 289 -6.26 1.57 31.91
C GLN A 289 -5.37 2.53 31.13
N ASP A 290 -4.14 2.14 30.80
CA ASP A 290 -3.21 2.95 30.00
C ASP A 290 -3.80 3.28 28.63
N ARG A 291 -4.45 2.31 27.99
CA ARG A 291 -5.14 2.51 26.70
C ARG A 291 -6.31 3.50 26.80
N VAL A 292 -7.07 3.45 27.88
CA VAL A 292 -8.13 4.45 28.13
C VAL A 292 -7.53 5.83 28.33
N ARG A 293 -6.44 5.90 29.09
CA ARG A 293 -5.74 7.17 29.35
C ARG A 293 -5.20 7.80 28.08
N GLU A 294 -4.50 7.01 27.27
CA GLU A 294 -3.98 7.45 25.96
C GLU A 294 -5.11 7.94 25.06
N TYR A 295 -6.17 7.15 24.89
CA TYR A 295 -7.32 7.57 24.08
C TYR A 295 -7.92 8.88 24.56
N VAL A 296 -8.12 9.04 25.87
CA VAL A 296 -8.70 10.27 26.42
C VAL A 296 -7.79 11.46 26.20
N LEU A 297 -6.49 11.33 26.42
CA LEU A 297 -5.55 12.45 26.31
C LEU A 297 -5.32 12.86 24.85
N GLU A 298 -5.13 11.90 23.95
CA GLU A 298 -4.67 12.15 22.58
C GLU A 298 -5.82 12.27 21.57
N HIS A 299 -6.90 11.50 21.75
CA HIS A 299 -7.88 11.24 20.67
C HIS A 299 -9.32 11.64 20.99
N ALA A 300 -9.73 11.61 22.27
CA ALA A 300 -11.10 11.99 22.62
C ALA A 300 -11.33 13.49 22.35
N PRO A 301 -12.56 13.87 21.91
CA PRO A 301 -12.93 15.28 21.84
C PRO A 301 -12.83 15.96 23.19
N ARG A 302 -12.77 17.29 23.24
CA ARG A 302 -12.66 18.05 24.50
C ARG A 302 -13.75 17.69 25.51
N ILE A 303 -14.97 17.42 25.01
CA ILE A 303 -16.12 16.95 25.82
C ILE A 303 -16.50 15.58 25.26
N PHE A 304 -16.51 14.56 26.12
CA PHE A 304 -16.82 13.17 25.75
C PHE A 304 -17.57 12.46 26.85
N ARG A 305 -18.18 11.31 26.54
CA ARG A 305 -18.90 10.45 27.47
C ARG A 305 -18.22 9.08 27.57
N ILE A 306 -18.51 8.34 28.62
CA ILE A 306 -18.05 6.95 28.77
C ILE A 306 -18.51 6.08 27.59
N ALA A 307 -19.69 6.38 27.01
CA ALA A 307 -20.18 5.68 25.84
C ALA A 307 -19.25 5.86 24.62
N ASP A 308 -18.68 7.05 24.43
CA ASP A 308 -17.78 7.34 23.34
C ASP A 308 -16.45 6.57 23.50
N VAL A 309 -15.95 6.51 24.73
CA VAL A 309 -14.77 5.69 25.08
C VAL A 309 -15.04 4.19 24.85
N ARG A 310 -16.24 3.72 25.18
CA ARG A 310 -16.63 2.31 24.97
C ARG A 310 -16.71 1.97 23.48
N VAL A 311 -17.22 2.87 22.66
CA VAL A 311 -17.26 2.72 21.20
C VAL A 311 -15.86 2.70 20.61
N ALA A 312 -15.00 3.61 21.08
CA ALA A 312 -13.62 3.72 20.60
C ALA A 312 -12.72 2.54 21.05
N LEU A 313 -12.99 1.98 22.24
CA LEU A 313 -12.20 0.91 22.84
C LEU A 313 -13.06 -0.33 23.18
N PRO A 314 -13.59 -1.04 22.17
CA PRO A 314 -14.39 -2.23 22.40
C PRO A 314 -13.55 -3.31 23.12
N GLY A 315 -14.16 -3.97 24.12
CA GLY A 315 -13.49 -4.98 24.96
C GLY A 315 -12.85 -4.43 26.25
N ILE A 316 -12.99 -3.14 26.52
CA ILE A 316 -12.68 -2.55 27.84
C ILE A 316 -13.99 -2.35 28.62
N SER A 317 -14.03 -2.90 29.85
CA SER A 317 -15.23 -2.81 30.69
C SER A 317 -15.43 -1.40 31.26
N ASP A 318 -16.71 -1.02 31.49
CA ASP A 318 -17.05 0.27 32.12
C ASP A 318 -16.32 0.52 33.45
N PRO A 319 -16.15 -0.47 34.35
CA PRO A 319 -15.37 -0.29 35.55
C PRO A 319 -13.91 0.13 35.26
N THR A 320 -13.28 -0.48 34.28
CA THR A 320 -11.91 -0.12 33.89
C THR A 320 -11.83 1.30 33.30
N ILE A 321 -12.80 1.67 32.45
CA ILE A 321 -12.90 3.04 31.90
C ILE A 321 -13.07 4.04 33.05
N ARG A 322 -13.97 3.80 33.99
CA ARG A 322 -14.20 4.69 35.15
C ARG A 322 -12.96 4.84 36.02
N LEU A 323 -12.22 3.75 36.23
CA LEU A 323 -11.00 3.76 37.03
C LEU A 323 -9.91 4.64 36.36
N ALA A 324 -9.72 4.50 35.07
CA ALA A 324 -8.77 5.32 34.31
C ALA A 324 -9.18 6.81 34.30
N LEU A 325 -10.48 7.10 34.15
CA LEU A 325 -11.00 8.47 34.19
C LEU A 325 -10.86 9.10 35.59
N GLU A 326 -11.02 8.33 36.66
CA GLU A 326 -10.80 8.82 38.03
C GLU A 326 -9.31 9.12 38.28
N GLN A 327 -8.40 8.33 37.73
CA GLN A 327 -6.97 8.64 37.76
C GLN A 327 -6.66 9.94 37.01
N LEU A 328 -7.20 10.12 35.79
CA LEU A 328 -7.04 11.37 35.03
C LEU A 328 -7.62 12.60 35.73
N LYS A 329 -8.71 12.41 36.48
CA LYS A 329 -9.28 13.46 37.34
C LYS A 329 -8.35 13.83 38.46
N ASN A 330 -7.79 12.84 39.16
CA ASN A 330 -6.83 13.07 40.25
C ASN A 330 -5.54 13.76 39.77
N GLU A 331 -5.16 13.52 38.51
CA GLU A 331 -4.04 14.21 37.84
C GLU A 331 -4.40 15.59 37.28
N GLY A 332 -5.67 16.01 37.41
CA GLY A 332 -6.13 17.31 36.87
C GLY A 332 -6.25 17.33 35.32
N LYS A 333 -6.13 16.19 34.63
CA LYS A 333 -6.14 16.09 33.15
C LYS A 333 -7.54 15.97 32.55
N ALA A 334 -8.51 15.50 33.34
CA ALA A 334 -9.91 15.47 32.95
C ALA A 334 -10.82 15.68 34.17
N ARG A 335 -12.03 16.19 33.96
CA ARG A 335 -12.99 16.40 35.06
C ARG A 335 -14.40 15.97 34.60
N PRO A 336 -15.23 15.41 35.50
CA PRO A 336 -16.62 15.17 35.21
C PRO A 336 -17.41 16.49 35.15
N GLU A 337 -18.36 16.55 34.20
CA GLU A 337 -19.31 17.67 34.06
C GLU A 337 -20.74 17.12 33.96
N GLY A 338 -21.64 17.66 34.79
CA GLY A 338 -23.02 17.19 34.87
C GLY A 338 -23.22 15.99 35.81
N ARG A 339 -24.49 15.55 35.96
CA ARG A 339 -24.89 14.41 36.82
C ARG A 339 -25.86 13.46 36.09
N GLY A 340 -25.85 12.19 36.46
CA GLY A 340 -26.77 11.19 35.92
C GLY A 340 -26.42 10.71 34.50
N ARG A 341 -27.45 10.37 33.70
CA ARG A 341 -27.30 9.79 32.37
C ARG A 341 -26.65 10.77 31.33
N SER A 342 -26.70 12.08 31.59
CA SER A 342 -26.12 13.12 30.76
C SER A 342 -24.69 13.51 31.17
N ALA A 343 -24.12 12.87 32.19
CA ALA A 343 -22.77 13.17 32.66
C ALA A 343 -21.73 13.01 31.54
N ALA A 344 -20.97 14.05 31.29
CA ALA A 344 -19.85 14.09 30.36
C ALA A 344 -18.52 14.26 31.12
N TRP A 345 -17.42 14.10 30.41
CA TRP A 345 -16.07 14.40 30.86
C TRP A 345 -15.48 15.50 30.00
N VAL A 346 -14.71 16.37 30.60
CA VAL A 346 -14.05 17.51 29.92
C VAL A 346 -12.55 17.40 30.14
N LYS A 347 -11.79 17.40 29.05
CA LYS A 347 -10.33 17.44 29.11
C LYS A 347 -9.86 18.79 29.66
N ALA A 348 -8.84 18.79 30.48
CA ALA A 348 -8.15 20.03 30.85
C ALA A 348 -7.57 20.70 29.57
N PRO A 349 -7.51 22.04 29.52
CA PRO A 349 -6.79 22.72 28.45
C PRO A 349 -5.31 22.29 28.49
N GLU A 350 -4.73 22.04 27.33
CA GLU A 350 -3.28 21.85 27.21
C GLU A 350 -2.60 23.11 27.78
N SER A 351 -1.70 22.94 28.74
CA SER A 351 -0.87 24.05 29.19
C SER A 351 0.02 24.50 28.04
N PRO A 352 0.16 25.82 27.81
CA PRO A 352 0.92 26.39 26.70
C PRO A 352 2.40 26.00 26.72
#